data_0588de78326bd8561fd0830bd1cdbed9
#
_entry.id   0588de78326bd8561fd0830bd1cdbed9
#
_cell.length_a   1.000
_cell.length_b   1.000
_cell.length_c   1.000
_cell.angle_alpha   90.00
_cell.angle_beta   90.00
_cell.angle_gamma   90.00
#
_symmetry.space_group_name_H-M   'P 1'
#
loop_
_entity.id
_entity.type
_entity.pdbx_description
1 polymer ?
#
loop_
_entity_poly.entity_id
_entity_poly.type
_entity_poly.pdbx_seq_one_letter_code
_entity_poly.pdbx_strand_id
1 'polypeptide(L)'
;IIQQGRAAESVLMEIVKKILAQRHPGKVFTIPSNGHFDTTEGNIKQMGSIPRNLYHKELLYEIPEGGKYEKNPFKGNMDIEKLEQLITTVGPENVPVVFTCITNNPICGQPVSMGNIREINRVAHKYNIPLIFDVARWAENCYFIKMNEEGYADKSIAEIATEMFSYCDAFTMSAKKDGHANMGGMVAFRDKGLFWQNFSDFNEDGTVKTDVGVLIKVKQISCYGNDSYGGMSGRDIMALAAGLYESCDFGYMHDRVSQCEYLAQGFYKAGVKGVVLPAGGHAVYINMDEFFDGKRSRNTQSLLLSTRKS
;
A
#
# COMPACT_ATOMS: atom_id res chain seq x y z
N ILE A 1 6.50 16.63 -2.55
CA ILE A 1 7.30 15.72 -3.41
C ILE A 1 8.60 15.35 -2.68
N ILE A 2 9.11 14.14 -2.88
CA ILE A 2 10.31 13.61 -2.21
C ILE A 2 11.00 12.59 -3.15
N GLN A 3 12.28 12.25 -2.92
CA GLN A 3 13.06 11.45 -3.87
C GLN A 3 12.66 9.97 -3.97
N GLN A 4 11.94 9.39 -3.01
CA GLN A 4 11.47 8.00 -3.08
C GLN A 4 10.43 7.66 -2.00
N GLY A 5 9.69 6.55 -2.19
CA GLY A 5 8.60 6.13 -1.30
C GLY A 5 9.04 5.89 0.14
N ARG A 6 10.15 5.18 0.38
CA ARG A 6 10.63 4.95 1.76
C ARG A 6 11.00 6.24 2.51
N ALA A 7 11.40 7.28 1.79
CA ALA A 7 11.62 8.60 2.38
C ALA A 7 10.28 9.27 2.73
N ALA A 8 9.26 9.11 1.88
CA ALA A 8 7.91 9.59 2.17
C ALA A 8 7.32 8.90 3.41
N GLU A 9 7.45 7.59 3.51
CA GLU A 9 7.04 6.79 4.68
C GLU A 9 7.79 7.25 5.95
N SER A 10 9.12 7.41 5.86
CA SER A 10 9.94 7.82 7.00
C SER A 10 9.53 9.19 7.52
N VAL A 11 9.36 10.18 6.64
CA VAL A 11 8.92 11.54 7.03
C VAL A 11 7.56 11.48 7.71
N LEU A 12 6.59 10.77 7.12
CA LEU A 12 5.25 10.64 7.67
C LEU A 12 5.28 9.97 9.04
N MET A 13 5.91 8.80 9.13
CA MET A 13 5.92 7.99 10.35
C MET A 13 6.73 8.60 11.49
N GLU A 14 7.82 9.31 11.20
CA GLU A 14 8.57 10.02 12.24
C GLU A 14 7.76 11.17 12.85
N ILE A 15 6.98 11.89 12.06
CA ILE A 15 6.09 12.95 12.58
C ILE A 15 4.94 12.35 13.38
N VAL A 16 4.29 11.30 12.87
CA VAL A 16 3.26 10.56 13.62
C VAL A 16 3.82 10.07 14.95
N LYS A 17 5.00 9.42 14.95
CA LYS A 17 5.70 8.97 16.16
C LYS A 17 5.89 10.10 17.16
N LYS A 18 6.44 11.24 16.68
CA LYS A 18 6.73 12.40 17.55
C LYS A 18 5.46 12.91 18.24
N ILE A 19 4.38 13.07 17.48
CA ILE A 19 3.10 13.56 18.00
C ILE A 19 2.51 12.57 19.01
N LEU A 20 2.48 11.28 18.68
CA LEU A 20 1.95 10.25 19.56
C LEU A 20 2.78 10.11 20.85
N ALA A 21 4.10 10.18 20.76
CA ALA A 21 4.98 10.12 21.95
C ALA A 21 4.80 11.34 22.87
N GLN A 22 4.52 12.51 22.32
CA GLN A 22 4.23 13.73 23.10
C GLN A 22 2.88 13.64 23.80
N ARG A 23 1.84 13.15 23.10
CA ARG A 23 0.48 13.05 23.65
C ARG A 23 0.30 11.87 24.60
N HIS A 24 1.03 10.78 24.34
CA HIS A 24 0.89 9.50 25.05
C HIS A 24 2.26 8.87 25.35
N PRO A 25 3.02 9.42 26.31
CA PRO A 25 4.36 8.93 26.63
C PRO A 25 4.35 7.45 27.03
N GLY A 26 5.21 6.65 26.41
CA GLY A 26 5.37 5.22 26.71
C GLY A 26 4.27 4.29 26.16
N LYS A 27 3.24 4.84 25.49
CA LYS A 27 2.18 4.03 24.92
C LYS A 27 2.63 3.30 23.64
N VAL A 28 2.28 2.04 23.52
CA VAL A 28 2.51 1.21 22.33
C VAL A 28 1.22 1.17 21.51
N PHE A 29 1.33 1.46 20.23
CA PHE A 29 0.20 1.49 19.30
C PHE A 29 0.21 0.27 18.39
N THR A 30 -0.97 -0.10 17.88
CA THR A 30 -1.14 -1.16 16.90
C THR A 30 -1.55 -0.54 15.57
N ILE A 31 -0.88 -0.92 14.48
CA ILE A 31 -1.15 -0.39 13.15
C ILE A 31 -1.53 -1.53 12.21
N PRO A 32 -2.82 -1.65 11.85
CA PRO A 32 -3.31 -2.67 10.92
C PRO A 32 -3.08 -2.30 9.47
N SER A 33 -2.91 -3.33 8.61
CA SER A 33 -2.88 -3.22 7.15
C SER A 33 -3.37 -4.52 6.50
N ASN A 34 -3.75 -4.46 5.21
CA ASN A 34 -3.94 -5.66 4.39
C ASN A 34 -2.62 -6.42 4.13
N GLY A 35 -1.49 -5.76 4.34
CA GLY A 35 -0.12 -6.26 4.23
C GLY A 35 0.84 -5.07 4.22
N HIS A 36 1.67 -4.93 5.24
CA HIS A 36 2.67 -3.87 5.26
C HIS A 36 3.83 -4.21 4.31
N PHE A 37 4.20 -3.24 3.48
CA PHE A 37 5.46 -3.35 2.75
C PHE A 37 6.65 -3.32 3.74
N ASP A 38 7.77 -3.95 3.38
CA ASP A 38 8.93 -4.13 4.27
C ASP A 38 9.39 -2.82 4.94
N THR A 39 9.45 -1.73 4.18
CA THR A 39 9.88 -0.42 4.71
C THR A 39 8.81 0.21 5.60
N THR A 40 7.53 0.04 5.30
CA THR A 40 6.42 0.49 6.15
C THR A 40 6.43 -0.27 7.48
N GLU A 41 6.56 -1.59 7.43
CA GLU A 41 6.68 -2.42 8.64
C GLU A 41 7.90 -2.03 9.48
N GLY A 42 9.03 -1.79 8.81
CA GLY A 42 10.27 -1.32 9.45
C GLY A 42 10.07 0.02 10.18
N ASN A 43 9.44 1.00 9.53
CA ASN A 43 9.14 2.30 10.12
C ASN A 43 8.18 2.18 11.33
N ILE A 44 7.15 1.33 11.25
CA ILE A 44 6.22 1.07 12.35
C ILE A 44 6.96 0.47 13.55
N LYS A 45 7.82 -0.52 13.33
CA LYS A 45 8.64 -1.13 14.40
C LYS A 45 9.62 -0.11 15.01
N GLN A 46 10.24 0.72 14.17
CA GLN A 46 11.17 1.78 14.62
C GLN A 46 10.47 2.85 15.47
N MET A 47 9.18 3.11 15.24
CA MET A 47 8.43 4.00 16.13
C MET A 47 7.99 3.32 17.46
N GLY A 48 8.30 2.05 17.66
CA GLY A 48 7.91 1.29 18.86
C GLY A 48 6.47 0.77 18.82
N SER A 49 5.85 0.73 17.64
CA SER A 49 4.47 0.26 17.42
C SER A 49 4.44 -1.15 16.83
N ILE A 50 3.30 -1.78 16.88
CA ILE A 50 3.08 -3.17 16.47
C ILE A 50 2.37 -3.18 15.12
N PRO A 51 3.02 -3.63 14.02
CA PRO A 51 2.34 -3.86 12.76
C PRO A 51 1.44 -5.11 12.86
N ARG A 52 0.25 -5.04 12.28
CA ARG A 52 -0.68 -6.18 12.17
C ARG A 52 -1.16 -6.33 10.74
N ASN A 53 -0.79 -7.45 10.12
CA ASN A 53 -1.24 -7.80 8.78
C ASN A 53 -2.55 -8.57 8.86
N LEU A 54 -3.58 -8.07 8.21
CA LEU A 54 -4.94 -8.61 8.20
C LEU A 54 -5.27 -9.12 6.80
N TYR A 55 -4.54 -10.15 6.39
CA TYR A 55 -4.70 -10.76 5.07
C TYR A 55 -6.10 -11.33 4.88
N HIS A 56 -6.59 -11.24 3.66
CA HIS A 56 -7.85 -11.86 3.27
C HIS A 56 -7.80 -13.38 3.49
N LYS A 57 -8.88 -13.95 4.01
CA LYS A 57 -8.95 -15.37 4.37
C LYS A 57 -8.71 -16.33 3.18
N GLU A 58 -9.02 -15.89 1.96
CA GLU A 58 -8.82 -16.70 0.73
C GLU A 58 -7.38 -16.67 0.19
N LEU A 59 -6.49 -15.97 0.86
CA LEU A 59 -5.09 -15.90 0.45
C LEU A 59 -4.39 -17.27 0.43
N LEU A 60 -4.79 -18.15 1.32
CA LEU A 60 -4.15 -19.44 1.58
C LEU A 60 -4.77 -20.59 0.77
N TYR A 61 -5.76 -20.33 -0.10
CA TYR A 61 -6.33 -21.42 -0.90
C TYR A 61 -5.42 -21.78 -2.05
N GLU A 62 -5.11 -23.08 -2.10
CA GLU A 62 -4.48 -23.73 -3.24
C GLU A 62 -5.28 -23.49 -4.52
N ILE A 63 -4.58 -23.49 -5.64
CA ILE A 63 -5.17 -23.41 -6.97
C ILE A 63 -6.04 -24.64 -7.16
N PRO A 64 -7.36 -24.53 -7.45
CA PRO A 64 -8.17 -25.68 -7.75
C PRO A 64 -7.60 -26.44 -8.94
N GLU A 65 -7.56 -27.78 -8.86
CA GLU A 65 -7.28 -28.63 -10.02
C GLU A 65 -8.19 -28.20 -11.20
N GLY A 66 -7.55 -27.77 -12.30
CA GLY A 66 -8.27 -27.25 -13.47
C GLY A 66 -8.04 -25.77 -13.77
N GLY A 67 -7.31 -25.02 -12.96
CA GLY A 67 -6.75 -23.71 -13.30
C GLY A 67 -7.75 -22.57 -13.51
N LYS A 68 -9.00 -22.70 -13.06
CA LYS A 68 -9.97 -21.62 -13.12
C LYS A 68 -9.99 -20.80 -11.83
N TYR A 69 -9.47 -19.58 -11.93
CA TYR A 69 -9.34 -18.61 -10.83
C TYR A 69 -10.63 -17.80 -10.56
N GLU A 70 -11.77 -18.32 -10.87
CA GLU A 70 -13.01 -17.56 -11.01
C GLU A 70 -13.60 -17.01 -9.71
N LYS A 71 -13.05 -17.32 -8.52
CA LYS A 71 -13.77 -16.97 -7.27
C LYS A 71 -13.34 -15.69 -6.58
N ASN A 72 -12.11 -15.26 -6.68
CA ASN A 72 -11.69 -13.98 -6.10
C ASN A 72 -10.45 -13.41 -6.81
N PRO A 73 -10.63 -12.45 -7.72
CA PRO A 73 -9.52 -11.76 -8.37
C PRO A 73 -8.80 -10.75 -7.45
N PHE A 74 -9.33 -10.48 -6.25
CA PHE A 74 -8.85 -9.45 -5.33
C PHE A 74 -8.27 -10.03 -4.03
N LYS A 75 -7.29 -10.92 -4.17
CA LYS A 75 -6.62 -11.54 -3.01
C LYS A 75 -5.79 -10.56 -2.16
N GLY A 76 -5.57 -9.34 -2.64
CA GLY A 76 -4.95 -8.25 -1.91
C GLY A 76 -5.85 -7.58 -0.89
N ASN A 77 -7.14 -7.92 -0.85
CA ASN A 77 -8.11 -7.35 0.09
C ASN A 77 -7.69 -7.53 1.55
N MET A 78 -8.15 -6.61 2.40
CA MET A 78 -8.09 -6.74 3.86
C MET A 78 -9.27 -7.56 4.37
N ASP A 79 -9.04 -8.35 5.40
CA ASP A 79 -10.12 -9.00 6.18
C ASP A 79 -10.82 -7.95 7.06
N ILE A 80 -12.00 -7.53 6.64
CA ILE A 80 -12.75 -6.45 7.30
C ILE A 80 -13.25 -6.84 8.69
N GLU A 81 -13.65 -8.10 8.86
CA GLU A 81 -14.10 -8.60 10.17
C GLU A 81 -12.96 -8.56 11.18
N LYS A 82 -11.76 -9.00 10.77
CA LYS A 82 -10.56 -8.92 11.61
C LYS A 82 -10.13 -7.49 11.87
N LEU A 83 -10.31 -6.57 10.92
CA LEU A 83 -10.01 -5.15 11.15
C LEU A 83 -10.88 -4.60 12.27
N GLU A 84 -12.18 -4.78 12.18
CA GLU A 84 -13.11 -4.29 13.20
C GLU A 84 -12.91 -4.98 14.56
N GLN A 85 -12.68 -6.30 14.54
CA GLN A 85 -12.35 -7.06 15.74
C GLN A 85 -11.04 -6.59 16.40
N LEU A 86 -10.00 -6.31 15.60
CA LEU A 86 -8.74 -5.79 16.12
C LEU A 86 -8.95 -4.45 16.81
N ILE A 87 -9.61 -3.49 16.13
CA ILE A 87 -9.87 -2.14 16.66
C ILE A 87 -10.65 -2.22 17.99
N THR A 88 -11.69 -3.05 18.04
CA THR A 88 -12.51 -3.18 19.26
C THR A 88 -11.78 -3.91 20.38
N THR A 89 -10.90 -4.86 20.05
CA THR A 89 -10.14 -5.64 21.04
C THR A 89 -9.02 -4.82 21.70
N VAL A 90 -8.26 -4.07 20.88
CA VAL A 90 -7.15 -3.27 21.41
C VAL A 90 -7.59 -1.90 21.94
N GLY A 91 -8.78 -1.43 21.55
CA GLY A 91 -9.31 -0.09 21.79
C GLY A 91 -8.95 0.87 20.65
N PRO A 92 -9.93 1.64 20.12
CA PRO A 92 -9.70 2.58 19.01
C PRO A 92 -8.56 3.58 19.28
N GLU A 93 -8.42 4.01 20.53
CA GLU A 93 -7.38 4.94 20.97
C GLU A 93 -5.96 4.34 20.93
N ASN A 94 -5.84 3.03 20.65
CA ASN A 94 -4.57 2.32 20.46
C ASN A 94 -4.25 2.05 18.97
N VAL A 95 -5.14 2.49 18.07
CA VAL A 95 -4.97 2.36 16.61
C VAL A 95 -4.94 3.76 15.99
N PRO A 96 -3.76 4.37 15.84
CA PRO A 96 -3.67 5.76 15.38
C PRO A 96 -3.97 5.94 13.90
N VAL A 97 -3.70 4.91 13.09
CA VAL A 97 -3.92 4.88 11.64
C VAL A 97 -4.19 3.46 11.16
N VAL A 98 -4.88 3.33 10.03
CA VAL A 98 -5.00 2.10 9.25
C VAL A 98 -4.22 2.28 7.95
N PHE A 99 -3.41 1.30 7.55
CA PHE A 99 -2.74 1.31 6.25
C PHE A 99 -3.42 0.37 5.25
N THR A 100 -3.34 0.70 3.98
CA THR A 100 -3.69 -0.21 2.87
C THR A 100 -2.64 -0.11 1.77
N CYS A 101 -1.99 -1.23 1.47
CA CYS A 101 -1.02 -1.34 0.39
C CYS A 101 -1.73 -1.66 -0.94
N ILE A 102 -1.54 -0.83 -1.95
CA ILE A 102 -2.22 -0.84 -3.26
C ILE A 102 -1.20 -0.82 -4.41
N THR A 103 -1.04 -1.90 -5.23
CA THR A 103 -1.52 -3.27 -4.98
C THR A 103 -0.82 -3.88 -3.76
N ASN A 104 -1.39 -4.93 -3.19
CA ASN A 104 -0.80 -5.57 -2.01
C ASN A 104 0.48 -6.34 -2.38
N ASN A 105 1.63 -5.65 -2.33
CA ASN A 105 2.92 -6.21 -2.72
C ASN A 105 3.34 -7.42 -1.86
N PRO A 106 3.21 -7.41 -0.50
CA PRO A 106 3.51 -8.56 0.33
C PRO A 106 2.75 -9.84 -0.06
N ILE A 107 1.61 -9.67 -0.71
CA ILE A 107 0.76 -10.76 -1.20
C ILE A 107 0.92 -10.92 -2.72
N CYS A 108 2.17 -11.00 -3.17
CA CYS A 108 2.51 -11.23 -4.57
C CYS A 108 1.89 -10.22 -5.55
N GLY A 109 1.71 -8.97 -5.12
CA GLY A 109 1.14 -7.91 -5.96
C GLY A 109 -0.34 -8.06 -6.27
N GLN A 110 -1.08 -8.75 -5.42
CA GLN A 110 -2.51 -8.98 -5.62
C GLN A 110 -3.32 -7.68 -5.45
N PRO A 111 -4.32 -7.44 -6.31
CA PRO A 111 -5.11 -6.22 -6.26
C PRO A 111 -6.09 -6.18 -5.09
N VAL A 112 -6.49 -4.95 -4.76
CA VAL A 112 -7.51 -4.62 -3.76
C VAL A 112 -8.74 -4.08 -4.49
N SER A 113 -9.93 -4.64 -4.21
CA SER A 113 -11.18 -4.18 -4.82
C SER A 113 -11.63 -2.82 -4.29
N MET A 114 -12.38 -2.08 -5.10
CA MET A 114 -12.99 -0.83 -4.65
C MET A 114 -13.98 -1.07 -3.50
N GLY A 115 -14.74 -2.15 -3.56
CA GLY A 115 -15.64 -2.56 -2.48
C GLY A 115 -14.90 -2.74 -1.15
N ASN A 116 -13.75 -3.40 -1.16
CA ASN A 116 -12.94 -3.57 0.05
C ASN A 116 -12.37 -2.24 0.55
N ILE A 117 -11.90 -1.36 -0.34
CA ILE A 117 -11.43 -0.02 0.00
C ILE A 117 -12.52 0.79 0.71
N ARG A 118 -13.75 0.76 0.20
CA ARG A 118 -14.91 1.42 0.84
C ARG A 118 -15.16 0.89 2.24
N GLU A 119 -15.12 -0.43 2.41
CA GLU A 119 -15.36 -1.05 3.71
C GLU A 119 -14.24 -0.76 4.72
N ILE A 120 -12.97 -0.76 4.28
CA ILE A 120 -11.85 -0.34 5.14
C ILE A 120 -12.06 1.11 5.61
N ASN A 121 -12.38 2.01 4.68
CA ASN A 121 -12.67 3.41 5.01
C ASN A 121 -13.84 3.52 5.99
N ARG A 122 -14.96 2.83 5.71
CA ARG A 122 -16.14 2.84 6.58
C ARG A 122 -15.81 2.39 8.01
N VAL A 123 -15.05 1.30 8.15
CA VAL A 123 -14.66 0.80 9.48
C VAL A 123 -13.70 1.76 10.16
N ALA A 124 -12.65 2.22 9.48
CA ALA A 124 -11.68 3.14 10.05
C ALA A 124 -12.36 4.45 10.52
N HIS A 125 -13.17 5.06 9.66
CA HIS A 125 -13.86 6.32 9.99
C HIS A 125 -14.94 6.16 11.07
N LYS A 126 -15.59 4.99 11.19
CA LYS A 126 -16.50 4.68 12.30
C LYS A 126 -15.84 4.90 13.67
N TYR A 127 -14.55 4.63 13.76
CA TYR A 127 -13.75 4.79 14.97
C TYR A 127 -12.87 6.03 14.98
N ASN A 128 -13.09 6.99 14.06
CA ASN A 128 -12.31 8.21 13.92
C ASN A 128 -10.81 7.97 13.65
N ILE A 129 -10.48 6.87 12.93
CA ILE A 129 -9.13 6.47 12.58
C ILE A 129 -8.86 6.83 11.10
N PRO A 130 -7.81 7.61 10.78
CA PRO A 130 -7.49 7.94 9.40
C PRO A 130 -6.93 6.74 8.63
N LEU A 131 -7.34 6.65 7.36
CA LEU A 131 -6.91 5.63 6.41
C LEU A 131 -5.78 6.17 5.53
N ILE A 132 -4.63 5.49 5.56
CA ILE A 132 -3.44 5.85 4.78
C ILE A 132 -3.20 4.79 3.71
N PHE A 133 -2.99 5.22 2.46
CA PHE A 133 -2.62 4.32 1.37
C PHE A 133 -1.11 4.33 1.11
N ASP A 134 -0.53 3.16 0.89
CA ASP A 134 0.69 3.01 0.09
C ASP A 134 0.27 2.77 -1.36
N VAL A 135 0.44 3.77 -2.20
CA VAL A 135 -0.07 3.78 -3.57
C VAL A 135 1.04 3.63 -4.62
N ALA A 136 2.07 2.89 -4.28
CA ALA A 136 3.17 2.66 -5.23
C ALA A 136 2.71 2.08 -6.58
N ARG A 137 1.62 1.32 -6.61
CA ARG A 137 1.04 0.66 -7.80
C ARG A 137 -0.46 0.93 -7.96
N TRP A 138 -0.83 2.18 -7.82
CA TRP A 138 -2.21 2.64 -7.88
C TRP A 138 -2.88 2.38 -9.23
N ALA A 139 -2.18 2.61 -10.33
CA ALA A 139 -2.73 2.46 -11.68
C ALA A 139 -2.92 0.98 -12.05
N GLU A 140 -1.96 0.14 -11.65
CA GLU A 140 -2.08 -1.31 -11.74
C GLU A 140 -3.32 -1.82 -11.00
N ASN A 141 -3.57 -1.32 -9.80
CA ASN A 141 -4.76 -1.68 -9.03
C ASN A 141 -6.05 -1.21 -9.71
N CYS A 142 -6.07 0.01 -10.25
CA CYS A 142 -7.22 0.54 -11.00
C CYS A 142 -7.49 -0.27 -12.27
N TYR A 143 -6.45 -0.77 -12.94
CA TYR A 143 -6.60 -1.68 -14.08
C TYR A 143 -7.34 -2.97 -13.65
N PHE A 144 -6.95 -3.59 -12.55
CA PHE A 144 -7.62 -4.79 -12.06
C PHE A 144 -9.08 -4.52 -11.65
N ILE A 145 -9.37 -3.38 -11.04
CA ILE A 145 -10.74 -2.96 -10.72
C ILE A 145 -11.55 -2.84 -12.02
N LYS A 146 -11.01 -2.16 -13.03
CA LYS A 146 -11.66 -2.02 -14.35
C LYS A 146 -11.99 -3.37 -14.99
N MET A 147 -11.07 -4.33 -14.89
CA MET A 147 -11.21 -5.63 -15.54
C MET A 147 -12.10 -6.62 -14.79
N ASN A 148 -12.20 -6.52 -13.46
CA ASN A 148 -12.75 -7.59 -12.64
C ASN A 148 -13.89 -7.16 -11.70
N GLU A 149 -14.11 -5.85 -11.49
CA GLU A 149 -15.14 -5.38 -10.56
C GLU A 149 -16.36 -4.85 -11.34
N GLU A 150 -17.55 -5.30 -10.95
CA GLU A 150 -18.80 -4.88 -11.59
C GLU A 150 -19.00 -3.36 -11.51
N GLY A 151 -19.44 -2.75 -12.62
CA GLY A 151 -19.69 -1.31 -12.71
C GLY A 151 -18.47 -0.46 -13.06
N TYR A 152 -17.27 -1.07 -13.29
CA TYR A 152 -16.05 -0.33 -13.62
C TYR A 152 -15.55 -0.53 -15.05
N ALA A 153 -16.12 -1.44 -15.82
CA ALA A 153 -15.64 -1.77 -17.18
C ALA A 153 -15.58 -0.55 -18.12
N ASP A 154 -16.52 0.38 -18.00
CA ASP A 154 -16.62 1.55 -18.87
C ASP A 154 -15.83 2.77 -18.34
N LYS A 155 -15.34 2.73 -17.10
CA LYS A 155 -14.56 3.82 -16.49
C LYS A 155 -13.11 3.79 -16.97
N SER A 156 -12.51 4.96 -17.15
CA SER A 156 -11.07 5.10 -17.36
C SER A 156 -10.28 4.80 -16.09
N ILE A 157 -8.98 4.50 -16.23
CA ILE A 157 -8.06 4.35 -15.09
C ILE A 157 -8.07 5.60 -14.19
N ALA A 158 -8.11 6.79 -14.80
CA ALA A 158 -8.13 8.05 -14.07
C ALA A 158 -9.42 8.24 -13.24
N GLU A 159 -10.57 7.88 -13.78
CA GLU A 159 -11.86 7.95 -13.04
C GLU A 159 -11.88 6.97 -11.87
N ILE A 160 -11.39 5.75 -12.07
CA ILE A 160 -11.27 4.75 -11.00
C ILE A 160 -10.29 5.23 -9.93
N ALA A 161 -9.15 5.79 -10.32
CA ALA A 161 -8.19 6.38 -9.39
C ALA A 161 -8.79 7.52 -8.59
N THR A 162 -9.53 8.43 -9.23
CA THR A 162 -10.21 9.54 -8.56
C THR A 162 -11.16 9.03 -7.48
N GLU A 163 -11.95 8.00 -7.78
CA GLU A 163 -12.82 7.36 -6.80
C GLU A 163 -12.00 6.68 -5.68
N MET A 164 -10.99 5.90 -6.04
CA MET A 164 -10.14 5.20 -5.07
C MET A 164 -9.48 6.16 -4.08
N PHE A 165 -8.84 7.21 -4.58
CA PHE A 165 -8.22 8.23 -3.74
C PHE A 165 -9.25 9.03 -2.92
N SER A 166 -10.54 9.02 -3.28
CA SER A 166 -11.57 9.68 -2.48
C SER A 166 -11.75 9.05 -1.10
N TYR A 167 -11.33 7.83 -0.90
CA TYR A 167 -11.47 7.08 0.36
C TYR A 167 -10.26 7.18 1.30
N CYS A 168 -9.10 7.68 0.86
CA CYS A 168 -7.95 7.83 1.76
C CYS A 168 -7.86 9.23 2.38
N ASP A 169 -7.32 9.31 3.58
CA ASP A 169 -7.05 10.57 4.30
C ASP A 169 -5.63 11.08 4.03
N ALA A 170 -4.72 10.13 3.79
CA ALA A 170 -3.33 10.40 3.42
C ALA A 170 -2.79 9.27 2.55
N PHE A 171 -1.70 9.53 1.82
CA PHE A 171 -0.99 8.48 1.12
C PHE A 171 0.52 8.72 1.07
N THR A 172 1.26 7.63 0.92
CA THR A 172 2.66 7.62 0.50
C THR A 172 2.77 6.95 -0.86
N MET A 173 3.69 7.40 -1.70
CA MET A 173 3.92 6.86 -3.03
C MET A 173 5.40 6.70 -3.32
N SER A 174 5.78 5.58 -3.89
CA SER A 174 7.04 5.42 -4.60
C SER A 174 6.81 5.59 -6.09
N ALA A 175 7.31 6.67 -6.66
CA ALA A 175 7.15 6.97 -8.08
C ALA A 175 8.00 6.10 -9.02
N LYS A 176 8.85 5.25 -8.46
CA LYS A 176 9.67 4.29 -9.23
C LYS A 176 8.88 3.11 -9.80
N LYS A 177 7.57 3.08 -9.64
CA LYS A 177 6.64 2.06 -10.10
C LYS A 177 5.63 2.71 -11.05
N ASP A 178 4.42 2.96 -10.62
CA ASP A 178 3.40 3.59 -11.47
C ASP A 178 3.62 5.09 -11.73
N GLY A 179 4.64 5.71 -11.13
CA GLY A 179 5.09 7.03 -11.54
C GLY A 179 6.06 7.02 -12.72
N HIS A 180 6.48 5.85 -13.21
CA HIS A 180 7.41 5.64 -14.33
C HIS A 180 8.72 6.46 -14.25
N ALA A 181 9.10 6.92 -13.07
CA ALA A 181 10.27 7.73 -12.84
C ALA A 181 11.43 6.94 -12.22
N ASN A 182 12.66 7.28 -12.56
CA ASN A 182 13.84 6.68 -11.93
C ASN A 182 13.99 7.10 -10.47
N MET A 183 13.54 8.31 -10.15
CA MET A 183 13.46 8.85 -8.80
C MET A 183 12.11 9.52 -8.59
N GLY A 184 11.67 9.54 -7.36
CA GLY A 184 10.46 10.24 -6.97
C GLY A 184 9.62 9.47 -5.97
N GLY A 185 8.90 10.24 -5.21
CA GLY A 185 7.89 9.81 -4.26
C GLY A 185 7.04 10.98 -3.83
N MET A 186 6.00 10.68 -3.10
CA MET A 186 5.08 11.67 -2.56
C MET A 186 4.60 11.25 -1.18
N VAL A 187 4.37 12.23 -0.34
CA VAL A 187 3.50 12.16 0.82
C VAL A 187 2.44 13.23 0.66
N ALA A 188 1.19 12.86 0.82
CA ALA A 188 0.08 13.78 0.75
C ALA A 188 -1.01 13.39 1.75
N PHE A 189 -1.82 14.35 2.14
CA PHE A 189 -3.01 14.17 2.97
C PHE A 189 -4.05 15.22 2.61
N ARG A 190 -5.31 14.96 2.97
CA ARG A 190 -6.39 15.91 2.72
C ARG A 190 -6.26 17.12 3.61
N ASP A 191 -6.35 18.31 3.00
CA ASP A 191 -6.45 19.54 3.76
C ASP A 191 -7.70 19.51 4.68
N LYS A 192 -7.47 19.76 5.97
CA LYS A 192 -8.50 19.67 7.02
C LYS A 192 -9.24 18.32 7.10
N GLY A 193 -8.71 17.26 6.43
CA GLY A 193 -9.23 15.90 6.53
C GLY A 193 -8.90 15.23 7.86
N LEU A 194 -9.36 13.99 8.04
CA LEU A 194 -9.26 13.26 9.30
C LEU A 194 -7.82 13.09 9.80
N PHE A 195 -6.87 12.80 8.88
CA PHE A 195 -5.45 12.74 9.24
C PHE A 195 -4.93 14.07 9.79
N TRP A 196 -5.25 15.18 9.12
CA TRP A 196 -4.86 16.50 9.57
C TRP A 196 -5.50 16.86 10.93
N GLN A 197 -6.79 16.56 11.12
CA GLN A 197 -7.50 16.81 12.38
C GLN A 197 -6.90 15.99 13.54
N ASN A 198 -6.59 14.73 13.32
CA ASN A 198 -6.09 13.83 14.37
C ASN A 198 -4.62 14.11 14.74
N PHE A 199 -3.83 14.68 13.84
CA PHE A 199 -2.38 14.90 14.07
C PHE A 199 -1.97 16.37 14.18
N SER A 200 -2.90 17.32 14.05
CA SER A 200 -2.66 18.73 14.41
C SER A 200 -3.09 19.02 15.85
N ASP A 201 -2.56 20.09 16.46
CA ASP A 201 -3.00 20.56 17.75
C ASP A 201 -3.77 21.87 17.58
N PHE A 202 -4.79 22.04 18.40
CA PHE A 202 -5.68 23.21 18.35
C PHE A 202 -5.68 23.94 19.71
N ASN A 203 -5.89 25.23 19.67
CA ASN A 203 -6.15 26.05 20.84
C ASN A 203 -7.61 25.89 21.29
N GLU A 204 -7.96 26.40 22.47
CA GLU A 204 -9.33 26.35 23.01
C GLU A 204 -10.35 27.06 22.11
N ASP A 205 -9.91 28.08 21.36
CA ASP A 205 -10.74 28.82 20.39
C ASP A 205 -10.88 28.13 19.03
N GLY A 206 -10.31 26.91 18.87
CA GLY A 206 -10.32 26.12 17.63
C GLY A 206 -9.29 26.56 16.58
N THR A 207 -8.46 27.56 16.85
CA THR A 207 -7.35 27.92 15.96
C THR A 207 -6.23 26.88 16.01
N VAL A 208 -5.51 26.69 14.88
CA VAL A 208 -4.43 25.72 14.79
C VAL A 208 -3.24 26.19 15.61
N LYS A 209 -2.83 25.39 16.60
CA LYS A 209 -1.63 25.60 17.40
C LYS A 209 -0.40 25.00 16.75
N THR A 210 -0.54 23.76 16.26
CA THR A 210 0.52 23.03 15.55
C THR A 210 -0.10 22.30 14.37
N ASP A 211 0.34 22.64 13.17
CA ASP A 211 -0.12 22.01 11.93
C ASP A 211 0.78 20.83 11.55
N VAL A 212 0.21 19.63 11.41
CA VAL A 212 0.95 18.42 11.02
C VAL A 212 1.59 18.57 9.64
N GLY A 213 0.98 19.29 8.72
CA GLY A 213 1.54 19.54 7.39
C GLY A 213 2.79 20.39 7.45
N VAL A 214 2.80 21.40 8.33
CA VAL A 214 4.00 22.20 8.58
C VAL A 214 5.11 21.34 9.20
N LEU A 215 4.79 20.45 10.13
CA LEU A 215 5.78 19.54 10.73
C LEU A 215 6.39 18.58 9.68
N ILE A 216 5.55 17.99 8.81
CA ILE A 216 5.99 17.12 7.71
C ILE A 216 6.88 17.90 6.74
N LYS A 217 6.49 19.11 6.36
CA LYS A 217 7.25 19.98 5.48
C LYS A 217 8.62 20.34 6.06
N VAL A 218 8.69 20.76 7.32
CA VAL A 218 9.92 21.08 8.01
C VAL A 218 10.84 19.86 8.08
N LYS A 219 10.31 18.69 8.41
CA LYS A 219 11.08 17.43 8.42
C LYS A 219 11.61 17.10 7.03
N GLN A 220 10.79 17.24 6.00
CA GLN A 220 11.22 17.01 4.62
C GLN A 220 12.35 17.97 4.21
N ILE A 221 12.22 19.26 4.49
CA ILE A 221 13.23 20.27 4.16
C ILE A 221 14.56 19.93 4.84
N SER A 222 14.51 19.56 6.11
CA SER A 222 15.72 19.27 6.88
C SER A 222 16.47 18.00 6.43
N CYS A 223 15.76 17.02 5.86
CA CYS A 223 16.35 15.72 5.51
C CYS A 223 16.61 15.55 4.00
N TYR A 224 15.80 16.18 3.15
CA TYR A 224 15.76 15.82 1.73
C TYR A 224 15.74 17.00 0.76
N GLY A 225 15.13 18.11 1.13
CA GLY A 225 14.98 19.29 0.30
C GLY A 225 13.58 19.89 0.37
N ASN A 226 13.43 21.06 -0.28
CA ASN A 226 12.17 21.79 -0.27
C ASN A 226 11.01 20.92 -0.83
N ASP A 227 9.80 21.15 -0.34
CA ASP A 227 8.57 20.43 -0.72
C ASP A 227 8.22 20.54 -2.22
N SER A 228 8.69 21.56 -2.91
CA SER A 228 8.47 21.76 -4.35
C SER A 228 9.26 20.78 -5.23
N TYR A 229 10.42 20.30 -4.78
CA TYR A 229 11.28 19.42 -5.59
C TYR A 229 11.83 18.20 -4.83
N GLY A 230 11.78 18.17 -3.49
CA GLY A 230 12.19 17.01 -2.68
C GLY A 230 13.64 16.57 -2.86
N GLY A 231 14.55 17.49 -3.23
CA GLY A 231 15.93 17.18 -3.56
C GLY A 231 16.14 16.56 -4.95
N MET A 232 15.11 16.51 -5.80
CA MET A 232 15.19 15.97 -7.15
C MET A 232 15.57 17.03 -8.19
N SER A 233 16.11 16.59 -9.31
CA SER A 233 16.33 17.47 -10.47
C SER A 233 15.01 17.77 -11.20
N GLY A 234 14.96 18.90 -11.92
CA GLY A 234 13.78 19.25 -12.71
C GLY A 234 13.40 18.19 -13.75
N ARG A 235 14.39 17.51 -14.36
CA ARG A 235 14.13 16.41 -15.30
C ARG A 235 13.42 15.21 -14.63
N ASP A 236 13.75 14.89 -13.38
CA ASP A 236 13.11 13.79 -12.66
C ASP A 236 11.66 14.14 -12.27
N ILE A 237 11.41 15.42 -11.95
CA ILE A 237 10.05 15.92 -11.70
C ILE A 237 9.21 15.90 -12.98
N MET A 238 9.80 16.32 -14.10
CA MET A 238 9.14 16.26 -15.41
C MET A 238 8.83 14.82 -15.83
N ALA A 239 9.79 13.89 -15.63
CA ALA A 239 9.59 12.48 -15.89
C ALA A 239 8.47 11.90 -15.01
N LEU A 240 8.44 12.26 -13.72
CA LEU A 240 7.36 11.85 -12.82
C LEU A 240 6.00 12.40 -13.29
N ALA A 241 5.92 13.67 -13.66
CA ALA A 241 4.68 14.26 -14.14
C ALA A 241 4.16 13.55 -15.40
N ALA A 242 5.03 13.31 -16.39
CA ALA A 242 4.68 12.55 -17.59
C ALA A 242 4.25 11.12 -17.26
N GLY A 243 5.01 10.42 -16.39
CA GLY A 243 4.75 9.05 -16.01
C GLY A 243 3.41 8.85 -15.29
N LEU A 244 2.97 9.83 -14.50
CA LEU A 244 1.63 9.78 -13.86
C LEU A 244 0.50 9.84 -14.90
N TYR A 245 0.66 10.60 -15.98
CA TYR A 245 -0.31 10.61 -17.08
C TYR A 245 -0.26 9.31 -17.89
N GLU A 246 0.94 8.82 -18.21
CA GLU A 246 1.13 7.55 -18.95
C GLU A 246 0.53 6.36 -18.18
N SER A 247 0.60 6.36 -16.85
CA SER A 247 -0.02 5.34 -16.02
C SER A 247 -1.55 5.27 -16.13
N CYS A 248 -2.19 6.34 -16.63
CA CYS A 248 -3.62 6.34 -16.89
C CYS A 248 -3.97 5.69 -18.23
N ASP A 249 -2.99 5.35 -19.09
CA ASP A 249 -3.23 4.69 -20.35
C ASP A 249 -3.60 3.22 -20.16
N PHE A 250 -4.79 2.85 -20.63
CA PHE A 250 -5.30 1.49 -20.51
C PHE A 250 -4.44 0.49 -21.31
N GLY A 251 -4.00 0.86 -22.51
CA GLY A 251 -3.20 -0.02 -23.37
C GLY A 251 -1.87 -0.37 -22.71
N TYR A 252 -1.21 0.63 -22.14
CA TYR A 252 0.03 0.43 -21.39
C TYR A 252 -0.18 -0.51 -20.18
N MET A 253 -1.22 -0.29 -19.38
CA MET A 253 -1.49 -1.14 -18.22
C MET A 253 -1.88 -2.55 -18.63
N HIS A 254 -2.65 -2.69 -19.70
CA HIS A 254 -3.05 -3.99 -20.24
C HIS A 254 -1.82 -4.78 -20.70
N ASP A 255 -0.92 -4.18 -21.48
CA ASP A 255 0.29 -4.85 -21.95
C ASP A 255 1.18 -5.28 -20.79
N ARG A 256 1.39 -4.41 -19.80
CA ARG A 256 2.23 -4.69 -18.63
C ARG A 256 1.70 -5.87 -17.81
N VAL A 257 0.41 -5.87 -17.50
CA VAL A 257 -0.21 -6.93 -16.69
C VAL A 257 -0.29 -8.23 -17.48
N SER A 258 -0.67 -8.17 -18.76
CA SER A 258 -0.76 -9.35 -19.64
C SER A 258 0.59 -10.08 -19.81
N GLN A 259 1.71 -9.34 -19.83
CA GLN A 259 3.05 -9.96 -19.87
C GLN A 259 3.33 -10.79 -18.62
N CYS A 260 2.97 -10.29 -17.43
CA CYS A 260 3.12 -11.05 -16.19
C CYS A 260 2.22 -12.29 -16.18
N GLU A 261 0.99 -12.15 -16.60
CA GLU A 261 0.04 -13.26 -16.68
C GLU A 261 0.49 -14.31 -17.68
N TYR A 262 0.91 -13.90 -18.88
CA TYR A 262 1.44 -14.79 -19.92
C TYR A 262 2.63 -15.61 -19.42
N LEU A 263 3.59 -14.96 -18.74
CA LEU A 263 4.77 -15.62 -18.19
C LEU A 263 4.40 -16.60 -17.08
N ALA A 264 3.52 -16.20 -16.15
CA ALA A 264 3.05 -17.06 -15.06
C ALA A 264 2.32 -18.31 -15.61
N GLN A 265 1.43 -18.10 -16.56
CA GLN A 265 0.72 -19.19 -17.25
C GLN A 265 1.69 -20.11 -18.02
N GLY A 266 2.72 -19.54 -18.65
CA GLY A 266 3.78 -20.28 -19.32
C GLY A 266 4.53 -21.22 -18.36
N PHE A 267 4.94 -20.73 -17.21
CA PHE A 267 5.59 -21.55 -16.18
C PHE A 267 4.66 -22.65 -15.65
N TYR A 268 3.41 -22.31 -15.38
CA TYR A 268 2.42 -23.29 -14.93
C TYR A 268 2.22 -24.41 -15.95
N LYS A 269 2.00 -24.07 -17.24
CA LYS A 269 1.83 -25.04 -18.33
C LYS A 269 3.08 -25.89 -18.57
N ALA A 270 4.27 -25.34 -18.29
CA ALA A 270 5.53 -26.08 -18.35
C ALA A 270 5.76 -27.01 -17.14
N GLY A 271 4.82 -27.09 -16.20
CA GLY A 271 4.89 -27.95 -15.03
C GLY A 271 5.76 -27.41 -13.90
N VAL A 272 6.07 -26.11 -13.89
CA VAL A 272 6.79 -25.47 -12.78
C VAL A 272 5.87 -25.42 -11.55
N LYS A 273 6.28 -26.12 -10.48
CA LYS A 273 5.52 -26.15 -9.23
C LYS A 273 5.61 -24.83 -8.47
N GLY A 274 4.60 -24.50 -7.70
CA GLY A 274 4.60 -23.36 -6.81
C GLY A 274 4.38 -22.00 -7.49
N VAL A 275 4.04 -21.97 -8.78
CA VAL A 275 3.70 -20.70 -9.47
C VAL A 275 2.44 -20.11 -8.83
N VAL A 276 2.55 -18.87 -8.36
CA VAL A 276 1.42 -18.15 -7.76
C VAL A 276 0.51 -17.64 -8.87
N LEU A 277 -0.73 -18.07 -8.83
CA LEU A 277 -1.77 -17.68 -9.79
C LEU A 277 -3.07 -17.27 -9.04
N PRO A 278 -3.86 -16.31 -9.55
CA PRO A 278 -3.53 -15.46 -10.69
C PRO A 278 -2.27 -14.63 -10.41
N ALA A 279 -1.56 -14.24 -11.47
CA ALA A 279 -0.40 -13.36 -11.32
C ALA A 279 -0.85 -11.99 -10.81
N GLY A 280 -0.02 -11.34 -10.00
CA GLY A 280 -0.14 -9.91 -9.77
C GLY A 280 0.27 -9.11 -11.01
N GLY A 281 0.13 -7.77 -10.96
CA GLY A 281 0.32 -6.94 -12.16
C GLY A 281 1.76 -6.69 -12.56
N HIS A 282 2.76 -6.98 -11.73
CA HIS A 282 4.13 -6.50 -11.94
C HIS A 282 5.23 -7.56 -11.78
N ALA A 283 4.89 -8.78 -11.37
CA ALA A 283 5.87 -9.86 -11.19
C ALA A 283 5.21 -11.23 -11.19
N VAL A 284 5.99 -12.25 -11.52
CA VAL A 284 5.64 -13.66 -11.34
C VAL A 284 6.31 -14.14 -10.06
N TYR A 285 5.54 -14.77 -9.20
CA TYR A 285 6.01 -15.31 -7.93
C TYR A 285 5.95 -16.84 -7.95
N ILE A 286 6.95 -17.47 -7.34
CA ILE A 286 7.04 -18.92 -7.23
C ILE A 286 7.26 -19.27 -5.76
N ASN A 287 6.39 -20.10 -5.19
CA ASN A 287 6.57 -20.67 -3.86
C ASN A 287 7.71 -21.69 -3.92
N MET A 288 8.85 -21.33 -3.33
CA MET A 288 10.05 -22.17 -3.40
C MET A 288 9.94 -23.45 -2.56
N ASP A 289 9.08 -23.49 -1.55
CA ASP A 289 8.84 -24.72 -0.79
C ASP A 289 8.16 -25.79 -1.65
N GLU A 290 7.19 -25.38 -2.48
CA GLU A 290 6.53 -26.24 -3.45
C GLU A 290 7.46 -26.58 -4.62
N PHE A 291 8.21 -25.58 -5.13
CA PHE A 291 9.15 -25.79 -6.24
C PHE A 291 10.19 -26.88 -5.92
N PHE A 292 10.71 -26.90 -4.71
CA PHE A 292 11.70 -27.87 -4.25
C PHE A 292 11.11 -29.10 -3.54
N ASP A 293 9.81 -29.35 -3.60
CA ASP A 293 9.12 -30.44 -2.88
C ASP A 293 9.50 -30.48 -1.38
N GLY A 294 9.65 -29.33 -0.73
CA GLY A 294 10.10 -29.21 0.66
C GLY A 294 11.59 -29.53 0.90
N LYS A 295 12.33 -29.89 -0.13
CA LYS A 295 13.77 -30.20 -0.03
C LYS A 295 14.59 -28.92 -0.16
N ARG A 296 14.84 -28.23 0.94
CA ARG A 296 15.75 -27.07 0.96
C ARG A 296 17.19 -27.56 1.05
N SER A 297 18.05 -27.22 0.06
CA SER A 297 19.48 -27.30 0.27
C SER A 297 19.98 -26.09 1.04
N ARG A 298 20.98 -26.23 1.90
CA ARG A 298 21.59 -25.11 2.65
C ARG A 298 22.11 -23.98 1.74
N ASN A 299 22.35 -24.25 0.48
CA ASN A 299 22.87 -23.28 -0.50
C ASN A 299 21.77 -22.43 -1.17
N THR A 300 20.50 -22.78 -1.03
CA THR A 300 19.37 -22.02 -1.58
C THR A 300 18.87 -20.92 -0.62
N GLN A 301 19.35 -20.86 0.60
CA GLN A 301 18.99 -19.80 1.56
C GLN A 301 19.36 -18.38 1.12
N SER A 302 20.34 -18.22 0.23
CA SER A 302 20.76 -16.91 -0.29
C SER A 302 19.83 -16.35 -1.38
N LEU A 303 18.97 -17.18 -1.99
CA LEU A 303 17.98 -16.79 -2.99
C LEU A 303 16.58 -16.55 -2.39
N LEU A 304 16.39 -16.95 -1.14
CA LEU A 304 15.13 -16.83 -0.42
C LEU A 304 15.12 -15.54 0.42
N LEU A 305 14.98 -14.41 -0.22
CA LEU A 305 14.52 -13.21 0.49
C LEU A 305 13.05 -13.40 0.88
N SER A 306 12.90 -13.79 2.14
CA SER A 306 11.73 -13.66 3.00
C SER A 306 10.41 -14.31 2.57
N THR A 307 10.26 -15.59 2.86
CA THR A 307 8.99 -16.06 3.42
C THR A 307 9.25 -16.49 4.86
N ARG A 308 9.42 -15.54 5.76
CA ARG A 308 9.33 -15.85 7.19
C ARG A 308 7.86 -15.93 7.55
N LYS A 309 7.42 -17.13 7.90
CA LYS A 309 6.24 -17.35 8.73
C LYS A 309 6.46 -16.60 10.04
N SER A 310 5.64 -15.65 10.34
CA SER A 310 5.41 -15.12 11.69
C SER A 310 4.10 -15.67 12.21
#